data_9a640ddbed7d5cb7beed787317e400e9
#
_entry.id   9a640ddbed7d5cb7beed787317e400e9
#
_cell.length_a   1.000
_cell.length_b   1.000
_cell.length_c   1.000
_cell.angle_alpha   90.00
_cell.angle_beta   90.00
_cell.angle_gamma   90.00
#
_symmetry.space_group_name_H-M   'P 1'
#
loop_
_entity.id
_entity.type
_entity.pdbx_description
1 polymer ?
#
loop_
_entity_poly.entity_id
_entity_poly.type
_entity_poly.pdbx_seq_one_letter_code
_entity_poly.pdbx_strand_id
1 'polypeptide(L)'
;MPIKLDNKLPALDVLRSENVFIMDENRASSQDIRPMEVLILNLMPTKEVTETQLLRLLANTPLQINVEFLYMASHKSKNTHAEHMETFYKTFDEIKHKYYDGLIVTGAPVEQMPFEEVDYWQELTQVFDWSKKHVYSTLHLCWGAQAGLYYKHGVDKVPLSEKLSGIYKQTVDMSENFLMNGFDDSFVSPHSRYTEVTLEDIKNKTDLDIVVSGPEVGLSILASKNLREVYSFGHFEYDRDTLAREYRRDLDAGIDPDVPANYFPEDDPSQEPKLRWNLAASAFFSNWINYAVYQETPYRLEELEDDFSFYGYL
;
A
#
# COMPACT_ATOMS: atom_id res chain seq x y z
N MET A 1 -17.63 -4.44 -10.10
CA MET A 1 -18.32 -5.29 -9.10
C MET A 1 -17.55 -5.19 -7.80
N PRO A 2 -18.18 -5.31 -6.62
CA PRO A 2 -17.56 -4.87 -5.37
C PRO A 2 -16.74 -5.96 -4.69
N ILE A 3 -15.99 -5.53 -3.64
CA ILE A 3 -15.22 -6.41 -2.75
C ILE A 3 -16.14 -7.42 -2.06
N LYS A 4 -15.72 -8.69 -2.03
CA LYS A 4 -16.26 -9.72 -1.17
C LYS A 4 -15.49 -9.73 0.15
N LEU A 5 -16.18 -9.55 1.26
CA LEU A 5 -15.60 -9.55 2.61
C LEU A 5 -16.40 -10.46 3.54
N ASP A 6 -15.74 -10.92 4.60
CA ASP A 6 -16.42 -11.61 5.71
C ASP A 6 -17.42 -10.65 6.37
N ASN A 7 -18.68 -11.11 6.52
CA ASN A 7 -19.77 -10.30 7.08
C ASN A 7 -19.55 -9.84 8.53
N LYS A 8 -18.55 -10.38 9.22
CA LYS A 8 -18.19 -10.02 10.61
C LYS A 8 -17.07 -8.99 10.69
N LEU A 9 -16.45 -8.63 9.55
CA LEU A 9 -15.35 -7.66 9.56
C LEU A 9 -15.85 -6.27 9.98
N PRO A 10 -15.28 -5.63 11.02
CA PRO A 10 -15.74 -4.32 11.52
C PRO A 10 -15.72 -3.22 10.46
N ALA A 11 -14.79 -3.28 9.52
CA ALA A 11 -14.70 -2.34 8.40
C ALA A 11 -16.00 -2.26 7.56
N LEU A 12 -16.83 -3.33 7.54
CA LEU A 12 -18.06 -3.35 6.75
C LEU A 12 -19.05 -2.26 7.13
N ASP A 13 -19.23 -2.00 8.42
CA ASP A 13 -20.20 -1.00 8.88
C ASP A 13 -19.75 0.40 8.51
N VAL A 14 -18.44 0.67 8.57
CA VAL A 14 -17.84 1.93 8.13
C VAL A 14 -18.04 2.10 6.62
N LEU A 15 -17.65 1.12 5.83
CA LEU A 15 -17.73 1.17 4.36
C LEU A 15 -19.18 1.33 3.87
N ARG A 16 -20.14 0.63 4.50
CA ARG A 16 -21.57 0.81 4.19
C ARG A 16 -22.07 2.21 4.54
N SER A 17 -21.64 2.78 5.66
CA SER A 17 -22.01 4.15 6.04
C SER A 17 -21.47 5.20 5.07
N GLU A 18 -20.38 4.89 4.36
CA GLU A 18 -19.76 5.72 3.32
C GLU A 18 -20.33 5.49 1.91
N ASN A 19 -21.41 4.71 1.77
CA ASN A 19 -22.01 4.30 0.49
C ASN A 19 -21.06 3.50 -0.42
N VAL A 20 -20.06 2.84 0.15
CA VAL A 20 -19.20 1.90 -0.57
C VAL A 20 -19.97 0.60 -0.79
N PHE A 21 -20.11 0.20 -2.07
CA PHE A 21 -20.87 -1.01 -2.40
C PHE A 21 -20.03 -2.26 -2.12
N ILE A 22 -20.52 -3.13 -1.23
CA ILE A 22 -19.90 -4.39 -0.83
C ILE A 22 -20.80 -5.53 -1.22
N MET A 23 -20.24 -6.60 -1.77
CA MET A 23 -20.96 -7.80 -2.15
C MET A 23 -20.95 -8.79 -0.99
N ASP A 24 -22.12 -9.33 -0.66
CA ASP A 24 -22.20 -10.46 0.25
C ASP A 24 -21.78 -11.77 -0.44
N GLU A 25 -21.45 -12.77 0.38
CA GLU A 25 -20.93 -14.05 -0.09
C GLU A 25 -21.89 -14.80 -1.00
N ASN A 26 -23.19 -14.72 -0.75
CA ASN A 26 -24.21 -15.41 -1.54
C ASN A 26 -24.30 -14.84 -2.96
N ARG A 27 -24.26 -13.51 -3.07
CA ARG A 27 -24.29 -12.81 -4.36
C ARG A 27 -23.00 -13.04 -5.15
N ALA A 28 -21.84 -13.02 -4.47
CA ALA A 28 -20.57 -13.29 -5.10
C ALA A 28 -20.48 -14.69 -5.70
N SER A 29 -20.95 -15.72 -4.96
CA SER A 29 -20.91 -17.11 -5.41
C SER A 29 -21.92 -17.45 -6.52
N SER A 30 -22.88 -16.58 -6.80
CA SER A 30 -23.87 -16.76 -7.87
C SER A 30 -23.39 -16.25 -9.24
N GLN A 31 -22.20 -15.66 -9.34
CA GLN A 31 -21.66 -15.13 -10.58
C GLN A 31 -20.58 -16.06 -11.15
N ASP A 32 -20.66 -16.35 -12.44
CA ASP A 32 -19.66 -17.15 -13.17
C ASP A 32 -18.46 -16.29 -13.61
N ILE A 33 -17.75 -15.74 -12.62
CA ILE A 33 -16.58 -14.87 -12.81
C ILE A 33 -15.51 -15.31 -11.83
N ARG A 34 -14.26 -15.43 -12.30
CA ARG A 34 -13.12 -15.58 -11.38
C ARG A 34 -12.90 -14.25 -10.65
N PRO A 35 -13.08 -14.17 -9.34
CA PRO A 35 -12.69 -12.99 -8.59
C PRO A 35 -11.17 -12.86 -8.59
N MET A 36 -10.67 -11.64 -8.43
CA MET A 36 -9.26 -11.42 -8.14
C MET A 36 -8.94 -11.73 -6.69
N GLU A 37 -7.84 -12.40 -6.45
CA GLU A 37 -7.33 -12.72 -5.11
C GLU A 37 -6.28 -11.67 -4.72
N VAL A 38 -6.57 -10.84 -3.73
CA VAL A 38 -5.66 -9.81 -3.24
C VAL A 38 -5.30 -10.08 -1.79
N LEU A 39 -3.99 -10.16 -1.52
CA LEU A 39 -3.42 -10.32 -0.18
C LEU A 39 -2.97 -8.96 0.34
N ILE A 40 -3.29 -8.64 1.58
CA ILE A 40 -2.79 -7.44 2.27
C ILE A 40 -1.91 -7.88 3.45
N LEU A 41 -0.60 -7.70 3.31
CA LEU A 41 0.33 -7.81 4.43
C LEU A 41 0.28 -6.51 5.22
N ASN A 42 -0.46 -6.55 6.33
CA ASN A 42 -0.69 -5.37 7.16
C ASN A 42 0.32 -5.32 8.32
N LEU A 43 1.34 -4.47 8.17
CA LEU A 43 2.41 -4.26 9.16
C LEU A 43 2.09 -3.09 10.12
N MET A 44 0.98 -2.38 9.89
CA MET A 44 0.59 -1.24 10.72
C MET A 44 0.12 -1.70 12.12
N PRO A 45 0.40 -0.91 13.17
CA PRO A 45 -0.01 -1.25 14.52
C PRO A 45 -1.52 -1.15 14.76
N THR A 46 -2.21 -0.22 14.06
CA THR A 46 -3.66 -0.02 14.10
C THR A 46 -4.31 -0.70 12.90
N LYS A 47 -4.42 -2.02 12.94
CA LYS A 47 -4.81 -2.83 11.78
C LYS A 47 -6.18 -2.49 11.23
N GLU A 48 -7.19 -2.37 12.09
CA GLU A 48 -8.57 -2.08 11.68
C GLU A 48 -8.73 -0.77 10.91
N VAL A 49 -7.93 0.25 11.26
CA VAL A 49 -7.91 1.53 10.53
C VAL A 49 -7.34 1.32 9.13
N THR A 50 -6.20 0.66 9.04
CA THR A 50 -5.53 0.39 7.76
C THR A 50 -6.38 -0.52 6.85
N GLU A 51 -7.06 -1.51 7.42
CA GLU A 51 -8.04 -2.35 6.71
C GLU A 51 -9.09 -1.47 6.03
N THR A 52 -9.75 -0.60 6.80
CA THR A 52 -10.81 0.28 6.28
C THR A 52 -10.28 1.20 5.17
N GLN A 53 -9.10 1.78 5.36
CA GLN A 53 -8.46 2.67 4.40
C GLN A 53 -8.17 1.97 3.06
N LEU A 54 -7.54 0.80 3.09
CA LEU A 54 -7.21 0.03 1.89
C LEU A 54 -8.45 -0.56 1.22
N LEU A 55 -9.37 -1.12 2.00
CA LEU A 55 -10.60 -1.69 1.47
C LEU A 55 -11.48 -0.66 0.75
N ARG A 56 -11.51 0.59 1.24
CA ARG A 56 -12.22 1.69 0.56
C ARG A 56 -11.67 1.94 -0.84
N LEU A 57 -10.36 1.92 -1.00
CA LEU A 57 -9.70 2.14 -2.30
C LEU A 57 -9.88 0.94 -3.24
N LEU A 58 -9.73 -0.29 -2.72
CA LEU A 58 -9.95 -1.50 -3.48
C LEU A 58 -11.42 -1.69 -3.93
N ALA A 59 -12.38 -1.16 -3.16
CA ALA A 59 -13.79 -1.27 -3.49
C ALA A 59 -14.23 -0.41 -4.68
N ASN A 60 -13.42 0.58 -5.06
CA ASN A 60 -13.75 1.50 -6.15
C ASN A 60 -13.42 0.93 -7.54
N THR A 61 -13.88 -0.28 -7.82
CA THR A 61 -13.69 -0.98 -9.10
C THR A 61 -14.94 -1.78 -9.46
N PRO A 62 -15.24 -1.99 -10.76
CA PRO A 62 -16.29 -2.93 -11.16
C PRO A 62 -15.89 -4.41 -11.03
N LEU A 63 -14.62 -4.71 -10.72
CA LEU A 63 -14.12 -6.08 -10.61
C LEU A 63 -14.47 -6.68 -9.25
N GLN A 64 -14.70 -8.00 -9.21
CA GLN A 64 -14.86 -8.72 -7.96
C GLN A 64 -13.49 -9.03 -7.37
N ILE A 65 -13.28 -8.64 -6.10
CA ILE A 65 -12.03 -8.84 -5.38
C ILE A 65 -12.33 -9.61 -4.08
N ASN A 66 -11.62 -10.71 -3.87
CA ASN A 66 -11.48 -11.36 -2.57
C ASN A 66 -10.24 -10.79 -1.89
N VAL A 67 -10.37 -10.41 -0.63
CA VAL A 67 -9.25 -9.87 0.14
C VAL A 67 -8.96 -10.80 1.30
N GLU A 68 -7.69 -11.21 1.45
CA GLU A 68 -7.16 -11.87 2.63
C GLU A 68 -6.14 -10.95 3.33
N PHE A 69 -6.09 -11.02 4.65
CA PHE A 69 -5.12 -10.28 5.45
C PHE A 69 -4.05 -11.21 5.99
N LEU A 70 -2.79 -10.77 5.85
CA LEU A 70 -1.61 -11.44 6.35
C LEU A 70 -0.98 -10.61 7.47
N TYR A 71 -0.48 -11.26 8.52
CA TYR A 71 0.33 -10.65 9.55
C TYR A 71 1.62 -11.44 9.78
N MET A 72 2.60 -10.80 10.39
CA MET A 72 3.86 -11.45 10.78
C MET A 72 3.68 -12.20 12.10
N ALA A 73 3.71 -13.52 12.05
CA ALA A 73 3.54 -14.38 13.23
C ALA A 73 4.68 -14.24 14.25
N SER A 74 5.87 -13.88 13.78
CA SER A 74 7.04 -13.57 14.63
C SER A 74 6.88 -12.27 15.43
N HIS A 75 5.88 -11.42 15.10
CA HIS A 75 5.60 -10.16 15.80
C HIS A 75 4.29 -10.23 16.58
N LYS A 76 4.35 -9.90 17.87
CA LYS A 76 3.14 -9.80 18.69
C LYS A 76 2.52 -8.41 18.57
N SER A 77 1.36 -8.33 17.92
CA SER A 77 0.58 -7.08 17.87
C SER A 77 0.22 -6.61 19.27
N LYS A 78 0.42 -5.31 19.56
CA LYS A 78 0.10 -4.71 20.85
C LYS A 78 -1.21 -3.91 20.84
N ASN A 79 -1.65 -3.46 19.68
CA ASN A 79 -2.75 -2.49 19.52
C ASN A 79 -3.99 -3.08 18.84
N THR A 80 -3.99 -4.37 18.52
CA THR A 80 -5.14 -5.05 17.91
C THR A 80 -5.54 -6.22 18.79
N HIS A 81 -6.83 -6.42 18.99
CA HIS A 81 -7.37 -7.49 19.80
C HIS A 81 -7.02 -8.86 19.20
N ALA A 82 -6.65 -9.83 20.06
CA ALA A 82 -6.27 -11.18 19.62
C ALA A 82 -7.40 -11.87 18.84
N GLU A 83 -8.65 -11.71 19.27
CA GLU A 83 -9.84 -12.26 18.61
C GLU A 83 -9.99 -11.74 17.17
N HIS A 84 -9.70 -10.45 16.92
CA HIS A 84 -9.72 -9.87 15.58
C HIS A 84 -8.64 -10.50 14.71
N MET A 85 -7.42 -10.67 15.25
CA MET A 85 -6.31 -11.30 14.53
C MET A 85 -6.62 -12.76 14.18
N GLU A 86 -7.11 -13.54 15.13
CA GLU A 86 -7.45 -14.95 14.93
C GLU A 86 -8.61 -15.16 13.92
N THR A 87 -9.52 -14.18 13.85
CA THR A 87 -10.70 -14.30 12.99
C THR A 87 -10.40 -13.89 11.54
N PHE A 88 -9.66 -12.81 11.33
CA PHE A 88 -9.56 -12.16 10.02
C PHE A 88 -8.17 -12.25 9.38
N TYR A 89 -7.14 -12.56 10.15
CA TYR A 89 -5.77 -12.62 9.64
C TYR A 89 -5.29 -14.05 9.47
N LYS A 90 -4.38 -14.23 8.52
CA LYS A 90 -3.66 -15.47 8.26
C LYS A 90 -2.18 -15.30 8.57
N THR A 91 -1.54 -16.40 8.96
CA THR A 91 -0.08 -16.50 9.02
C THR A 91 0.47 -16.86 7.65
N PHE A 92 1.77 -16.64 7.46
CA PHE A 92 2.45 -17.04 6.21
C PHE A 92 2.33 -18.55 5.95
N ASP A 93 2.44 -19.37 6.99
CA ASP A 93 2.29 -20.84 6.85
C ASP A 93 0.93 -21.27 6.31
N GLU A 94 -0.13 -20.54 6.64
CA GLU A 94 -1.50 -20.83 6.16
C GLU A 94 -1.70 -20.46 4.69
N ILE A 95 -0.92 -19.51 4.15
CA ILE A 95 -1.15 -18.98 2.79
C ILE A 95 -0.05 -19.34 1.78
N LYS A 96 1.10 -19.83 2.21
CA LYS A 96 2.28 -20.06 1.35
C LYS A 96 2.06 -21.00 0.15
N HIS A 97 0.99 -21.81 0.18
CA HIS A 97 0.60 -22.70 -0.91
C HIS A 97 -0.39 -22.06 -1.89
N LYS A 98 -0.87 -20.84 -1.62
CA LYS A 98 -1.83 -20.10 -2.45
C LYS A 98 -1.11 -19.19 -3.43
N TYR A 99 -1.89 -18.75 -4.42
CA TYR A 99 -1.49 -17.76 -5.42
C TYR A 99 -2.43 -16.57 -5.38
N TYR A 100 -1.92 -15.39 -5.69
CA TYR A 100 -2.66 -14.14 -5.65
C TYR A 100 -2.41 -13.31 -6.91
N ASP A 101 -3.43 -12.58 -7.33
CA ASP A 101 -3.32 -11.59 -8.38
C ASP A 101 -2.48 -10.38 -7.91
N GLY A 102 -2.71 -9.95 -6.68
CA GLY A 102 -2.02 -8.80 -6.10
C GLY A 102 -1.66 -8.97 -4.63
N LEU A 103 -0.56 -8.33 -4.23
CA LEU A 103 -0.13 -8.19 -2.84
C LEU A 103 0.05 -6.71 -2.51
N ILE A 104 -0.50 -6.25 -1.40
CA ILE A 104 -0.19 -4.95 -0.82
C ILE A 104 0.65 -5.16 0.44
N VAL A 105 1.83 -4.56 0.49
CA VAL A 105 2.69 -4.52 1.68
C VAL A 105 2.60 -3.13 2.28
N THR A 106 2.04 -2.99 3.48
CA THR A 106 1.84 -1.69 4.11
C THR A 106 3.13 -1.11 4.69
N GLY A 107 3.08 0.15 5.07
CA GLY A 107 4.09 0.76 5.93
C GLY A 107 4.13 0.14 7.33
N ALA A 108 5.16 0.52 8.10
CA ALA A 108 5.32 0.17 9.51
C ALA A 108 6.08 1.29 10.24
N PRO A 109 5.78 1.58 11.52
CA PRO A 109 6.45 2.64 12.26
C PRO A 109 7.81 2.21 12.84
N VAL A 110 8.65 1.59 12.02
CA VAL A 110 10.00 1.07 12.37
C VAL A 110 11.08 1.62 11.45
N GLU A 111 10.81 2.70 10.75
CA GLU A 111 11.67 3.24 9.71
C GLU A 111 13.03 3.77 10.21
N GLN A 112 13.15 4.12 11.50
CA GLN A 112 14.40 4.56 12.10
C GLN A 112 15.31 3.39 12.54
N MET A 113 14.80 2.15 12.53
CA MET A 113 15.58 0.96 12.85
C MET A 113 16.27 0.40 11.59
N PRO A 114 17.48 -0.16 11.68
CA PRO A 114 18.02 -1.00 10.61
C PRO A 114 17.03 -2.13 10.26
N PHE A 115 16.97 -2.53 9.00
CA PHE A 115 15.99 -3.52 8.55
C PHE A 115 16.16 -4.85 9.29
N GLU A 116 17.38 -5.31 9.48
CA GLU A 116 17.73 -6.58 10.12
C GLU A 116 17.42 -6.61 11.62
N GLU A 117 17.25 -5.45 12.26
CA GLU A 117 16.87 -5.33 13.67
C GLU A 117 15.36 -5.37 13.89
N VAL A 118 14.56 -5.32 12.82
CA VAL A 118 13.11 -5.48 12.88
C VAL A 118 12.78 -6.93 13.22
N ASP A 119 12.06 -7.18 14.29
CA ASP A 119 11.81 -8.52 14.86
C ASP A 119 11.17 -9.52 13.87
N TYR A 120 10.41 -9.05 12.89
CA TYR A 120 9.80 -9.88 11.84
C TYR A 120 10.56 -9.83 10.50
N TRP A 121 11.77 -9.28 10.45
CA TRP A 121 12.50 -9.12 9.18
C TRP A 121 12.71 -10.44 8.43
N GLN A 122 13.12 -11.49 9.13
CA GLN A 122 13.34 -12.79 8.51
C GLN A 122 12.06 -13.40 7.91
N GLU A 123 10.91 -13.24 8.57
CA GLU A 123 9.64 -13.70 8.05
C GLU A 123 9.20 -12.85 6.84
N LEU A 124 9.40 -11.54 6.91
CA LEU A 124 9.10 -10.62 5.81
C LEU A 124 9.90 -10.95 4.55
N THR A 125 11.19 -11.25 4.68
CA THR A 125 12.03 -11.65 3.53
C THR A 125 11.56 -12.96 2.89
N GLN A 126 11.06 -13.92 3.68
CA GLN A 126 10.44 -15.14 3.14
C GLN A 126 9.17 -14.81 2.34
N VAL A 127 8.35 -13.87 2.79
CA VAL A 127 7.18 -13.40 2.04
C VAL A 127 7.61 -12.73 0.74
N PHE A 128 8.66 -11.91 0.74
CA PHE A 128 9.19 -11.30 -0.48
C PHE A 128 9.73 -12.33 -1.49
N ASP A 129 10.40 -13.38 -1.04
CA ASP A 129 10.86 -14.45 -1.95
C ASP A 129 9.70 -15.27 -2.50
N TRP A 130 8.75 -15.61 -1.64
CA TRP A 130 7.53 -16.32 -2.02
C TRP A 130 6.71 -15.51 -3.03
N SER A 131 6.56 -14.20 -2.82
CA SER A 131 5.75 -13.34 -3.70
C SER A 131 6.23 -13.33 -5.15
N LYS A 132 7.54 -13.52 -5.39
CA LYS A 132 8.11 -13.59 -6.75
C LYS A 132 7.43 -14.64 -7.64
N LYS A 133 6.96 -15.74 -7.04
CA LYS A 133 6.36 -16.88 -7.76
C LYS A 133 4.86 -17.03 -7.54
N HIS A 134 4.33 -16.49 -6.45
CA HIS A 134 2.95 -16.71 -6.01
C HIS A 134 2.05 -15.48 -6.14
N VAL A 135 2.63 -14.33 -6.49
CA VAL A 135 1.91 -13.08 -6.65
C VAL A 135 2.25 -12.46 -8.00
N TYR A 136 1.25 -11.98 -8.73
CA TYR A 136 1.53 -11.32 -10.00
C TYR A 136 2.11 -9.92 -9.77
N SER A 137 1.39 -9.02 -9.12
CA SER A 137 1.87 -7.65 -8.86
C SER A 137 1.88 -7.32 -7.37
N THR A 138 2.97 -6.72 -6.89
CA THR A 138 3.13 -6.27 -5.50
C THR A 138 3.19 -4.75 -5.42
N LEU A 139 2.28 -4.16 -4.65
CA LEU A 139 2.27 -2.74 -4.29
C LEU A 139 2.86 -2.58 -2.88
N HIS A 140 4.01 -1.95 -2.81
CA HIS A 140 4.70 -1.64 -1.56
C HIS A 140 4.43 -0.19 -1.15
N LEU A 141 4.01 0.04 0.11
CA LEU A 141 3.65 1.36 0.64
C LEU A 141 4.65 1.82 1.71
N CYS A 142 5.12 3.06 1.62
CA CYS A 142 5.95 3.76 2.59
C CYS A 142 7.17 2.92 3.05
N TRP A 143 7.24 2.53 4.33
CA TRP A 143 8.30 1.66 4.83
C TRP A 143 8.34 0.30 4.11
N GLY A 144 7.19 -0.25 3.75
CA GLY A 144 7.12 -1.47 2.94
C GLY A 144 7.81 -1.30 1.58
N ALA A 145 7.75 -0.10 0.98
CA ALA A 145 8.48 0.23 -0.25
C ALA A 145 10.00 0.25 0.00
N GLN A 146 10.45 0.87 1.08
CA GLN A 146 11.87 0.89 1.46
C GLN A 146 12.38 -0.53 1.75
N ALA A 147 11.61 -1.34 2.49
CA ALA A 147 11.97 -2.72 2.82
C ALA A 147 12.07 -3.61 1.56
N GLY A 148 11.12 -3.46 0.64
CA GLY A 148 11.16 -4.16 -0.66
C GLY A 148 12.36 -3.78 -1.50
N LEU A 149 12.67 -2.48 -1.61
CA LEU A 149 13.84 -1.97 -2.34
C LEU A 149 15.16 -2.43 -1.72
N TYR A 150 15.24 -2.42 -0.40
CA TYR A 150 16.43 -2.91 0.30
C TYR A 150 16.65 -4.39 0.03
N TYR A 151 15.63 -5.21 0.24
CA TYR A 151 15.78 -6.66 0.09
C TYR A 151 16.02 -7.10 -1.34
N LYS A 152 15.28 -6.53 -2.30
CA LYS A 152 15.32 -6.98 -3.71
C LYS A 152 16.43 -6.34 -4.52
N HIS A 153 16.85 -5.10 -4.18
CA HIS A 153 17.77 -4.31 -4.98
C HIS A 153 19.00 -3.79 -4.20
N GLY A 154 19.07 -4.01 -2.89
CA GLY A 154 20.15 -3.48 -2.06
C GLY A 154 20.14 -1.95 -1.94
N VAL A 155 18.98 -1.33 -2.14
CA VAL A 155 18.80 0.12 -1.95
C VAL A 155 18.44 0.40 -0.51
N ASP A 156 19.38 0.99 0.24
CA ASP A 156 19.17 1.33 1.64
C ASP A 156 18.41 2.67 1.78
N LYS A 157 17.79 2.85 2.94
CA LYS A 157 17.16 4.11 3.32
C LYS A 157 18.18 5.03 3.98
N VAL A 158 18.00 6.33 3.79
CA VAL A 158 18.78 7.38 4.46
C VAL A 158 17.86 8.24 5.34
N PRO A 159 18.34 8.70 6.51
CA PRO A 159 17.54 9.56 7.38
C PRO A 159 17.34 10.94 6.74
N LEU A 160 16.13 11.48 6.89
CA LEU A 160 15.85 12.89 6.64
C LEU A 160 16.32 13.75 7.81
N SER A 161 16.62 15.01 7.55
CA SER A 161 16.97 15.99 8.60
C SER A 161 15.80 16.23 9.56
N GLU A 162 14.57 16.17 9.06
CA GLU A 162 13.33 16.39 9.77
C GLU A 162 12.26 15.41 9.28
N LYS A 163 11.21 15.19 10.07
CA LYS A 163 10.06 14.37 9.64
C LYS A 163 9.38 15.04 8.45
N LEU A 164 9.30 14.36 7.34
CA LEU A 164 8.47 14.77 6.22
C LEU A 164 7.00 14.40 6.55
N SER A 165 6.22 15.38 7.00
CA SER A 165 4.81 15.20 7.35
C SER A 165 3.95 16.29 6.70
N GLY A 166 2.95 15.90 5.90
CA GLY A 166 2.09 16.88 5.22
C GLY A 166 1.52 16.41 3.90
N ILE A 167 0.94 17.35 3.17
CA ILE A 167 0.40 17.17 1.81
C ILE A 167 1.32 17.88 0.82
N TYR A 168 1.93 17.10 -0.06
CA TYR A 168 2.94 17.62 -0.97
C TYR A 168 2.52 17.48 -2.43
N LYS A 169 2.88 18.49 -3.23
CA LYS A 169 2.72 18.45 -4.68
C LYS A 169 3.73 17.50 -5.29
N GLN A 170 3.23 16.69 -6.22
CA GLN A 170 4.02 15.72 -6.96
C GLN A 170 3.82 15.94 -8.45
N THR A 171 4.84 15.62 -9.22
CA THR A 171 4.87 15.71 -10.68
C THR A 171 4.87 14.32 -11.28
N VAL A 172 4.06 14.09 -12.29
CA VAL A 172 4.07 12.87 -13.07
C VAL A 172 5.24 12.94 -14.05
N ASP A 173 6.28 12.13 -13.81
CA ASP A 173 7.48 12.10 -14.63
C ASP A 173 7.33 11.23 -15.88
N MET A 174 6.45 10.20 -15.81
CA MET A 174 6.13 9.27 -16.89
C MET A 174 4.61 9.18 -17.10
N SER A 175 4.06 10.11 -17.87
CA SER A 175 2.61 10.16 -18.15
C SER A 175 2.10 8.97 -18.97
N GLU A 176 2.98 8.29 -19.71
CA GLU A 176 2.69 7.08 -20.47
C GLU A 176 2.62 5.81 -19.61
N ASN A 177 3.07 5.87 -18.35
CA ASN A 177 2.96 4.72 -17.44
C ASN A 177 1.49 4.48 -17.08
N PHE A 178 1.02 3.26 -17.22
CA PHE A 178 -0.37 2.89 -16.97
C PHE A 178 -0.89 3.24 -15.57
N LEU A 179 0.00 3.31 -14.56
CA LEU A 179 -0.38 3.76 -13.23
C LEU A 179 -0.87 5.22 -13.21
N MET A 180 -0.46 6.02 -14.20
CA MET A 180 -0.80 7.44 -14.31
C MET A 180 -1.94 7.73 -15.28
N ASN A 181 -2.64 6.71 -15.79
CA ASN A 181 -3.78 6.93 -16.65
C ASN A 181 -4.86 7.80 -15.99
N GLY A 182 -5.22 8.89 -16.64
CA GLY A 182 -6.22 9.84 -16.14
C GLY A 182 -5.72 10.83 -15.08
N PHE A 183 -4.42 10.82 -14.78
CA PHE A 183 -3.82 11.86 -13.96
C PHE A 183 -3.52 13.13 -14.77
N ASP A 184 -3.59 14.26 -14.09
CA ASP A 184 -3.00 15.52 -14.57
C ASP A 184 -1.47 15.48 -14.42
N ASP A 185 -0.75 16.44 -14.99
CA ASP A 185 0.72 16.57 -14.89
C ASP A 185 1.22 16.64 -13.44
N SER A 186 0.35 16.96 -12.50
CA SER A 186 0.66 17.02 -11.08
C SER A 186 -0.55 16.79 -10.19
N PHE A 187 -0.31 16.24 -9.03
CA PHE A 187 -1.33 16.01 -8.00
C PHE A 187 -0.72 16.24 -6.61
N VAL A 188 -1.51 16.01 -5.56
CA VAL A 188 -1.03 16.05 -4.17
C VAL A 188 -1.30 14.73 -3.48
N SER A 189 -0.40 14.32 -2.59
CA SER A 189 -0.62 13.18 -1.70
C SER A 189 0.00 13.38 -0.32
N PRO A 190 -0.51 12.66 0.70
CA PRO A 190 0.08 12.65 2.04
C PRO A 190 1.42 11.95 2.09
N HIS A 191 2.34 12.48 2.89
CA HIS A 191 3.57 11.82 3.31
C HIS A 191 3.72 11.93 4.81
N SER A 192 4.28 10.89 5.44
CA SER A 192 4.65 10.85 6.85
C SER A 192 5.81 9.88 7.04
N ARG A 193 7.05 10.38 7.03
CA ARG A 193 8.26 9.54 7.10
C ARG A 193 9.47 10.29 7.62
N TYR A 194 10.42 9.54 8.23
CA TYR A 194 11.71 10.03 8.72
C TYR A 194 12.88 9.63 7.82
N THR A 195 12.63 8.82 6.80
CA THR A 195 13.65 8.28 5.91
C THR A 195 13.22 8.36 4.45
N GLU A 196 14.19 8.30 3.56
CA GLU A 196 13.97 8.25 2.11
C GLU A 196 14.96 7.28 1.44
N VAL A 197 14.78 7.03 0.15
CA VAL A 197 15.77 6.40 -0.73
C VAL A 197 16.31 7.45 -1.69
N THR A 198 17.59 7.35 -2.05
CA THR A 198 18.21 8.36 -2.92
C THR A 198 17.97 8.07 -4.39
N LEU A 199 17.86 9.13 -5.20
CA LEU A 199 17.78 9.02 -6.65
C LEU A 199 19.03 8.34 -7.23
N GLU A 200 20.19 8.59 -6.64
CA GLU A 200 21.47 8.01 -7.06
C GLU A 200 21.45 6.48 -6.89
N ASP A 201 21.01 6.00 -5.74
CA ASP A 201 20.93 4.56 -5.49
C ASP A 201 19.93 3.87 -6.40
N ILE A 202 18.75 4.46 -6.62
CA ILE A 202 17.76 3.92 -7.57
C ILE A 202 18.35 3.77 -8.96
N LYS A 203 19.01 4.82 -9.49
CA LYS A 203 19.62 4.78 -10.83
C LYS A 203 20.79 3.81 -10.95
N ASN A 204 21.55 3.61 -9.87
CA ASN A 204 22.76 2.78 -9.91
C ASN A 204 22.49 1.31 -9.61
N LYS A 205 21.43 0.99 -8.85
CA LYS A 205 21.17 -0.36 -8.32
C LYS A 205 19.94 -1.03 -8.91
N THR A 206 19.10 -0.28 -9.64
CA THR A 206 17.84 -0.80 -10.17
C THR A 206 17.63 -0.41 -11.63
N ASP A 207 16.70 -1.09 -12.28
CA ASP A 207 16.15 -0.73 -13.61
C ASP A 207 14.70 -0.22 -13.50
N LEU A 208 14.29 0.20 -12.31
CA LEU A 208 12.96 0.73 -12.04
C LEU A 208 12.75 2.08 -12.71
N ASP A 209 11.56 2.27 -13.24
CA ASP A 209 11.11 3.54 -13.76
C ASP A 209 10.75 4.50 -12.61
N ILE A 210 11.15 5.76 -12.73
CA ILE A 210 10.72 6.84 -11.84
C ILE A 210 9.44 7.41 -12.41
N VAL A 211 8.31 6.98 -11.86
CA VAL A 211 6.98 7.32 -12.39
C VAL A 211 6.52 8.69 -11.88
N VAL A 212 6.78 8.97 -10.61
CA VAL A 212 6.38 10.23 -9.93
C VAL A 212 7.48 10.68 -8.98
N SER A 213 7.76 11.98 -9.00
CA SER A 213 8.64 12.66 -8.06
C SER A 213 8.05 14.00 -7.60
N GLY A 214 8.72 14.67 -6.68
CA GLY A 214 8.34 16.01 -6.25
C GLY A 214 9.50 16.77 -5.62
N PRO A 215 9.48 18.11 -5.67
CA PRO A 215 10.60 18.93 -5.21
C PRO A 215 10.88 18.80 -3.71
N GLU A 216 9.85 18.53 -2.90
CA GLU A 216 9.95 18.41 -1.45
C GLU A 216 10.02 16.94 -1.00
N VAL A 217 9.37 16.04 -1.74
CA VAL A 217 9.28 14.62 -1.37
C VAL A 217 10.35 13.75 -2.02
N GLY A 218 11.12 14.27 -2.98
CA GLY A 218 12.04 13.47 -3.76
C GLY A 218 11.30 12.42 -4.61
N LEU A 219 11.72 11.17 -4.52
CA LEU A 219 11.04 10.05 -5.19
C LEU A 219 9.69 9.76 -4.51
N SER A 220 8.66 9.52 -5.30
CA SER A 220 7.31 9.24 -4.81
C SER A 220 6.75 7.91 -5.28
N ILE A 221 6.79 7.61 -6.57
CA ILE A 221 6.35 6.34 -7.12
C ILE A 221 7.43 5.80 -8.05
N LEU A 222 7.84 4.56 -7.81
CA LEU A 222 8.71 3.78 -8.68
C LEU A 222 7.96 2.53 -9.14
N ALA A 223 8.27 2.02 -10.32
CA ALA A 223 7.69 0.78 -10.82
C ALA A 223 8.65 -0.01 -11.68
N SER A 224 8.54 -1.34 -11.67
CA SER A 224 9.14 -2.15 -12.71
C SER A 224 8.39 -1.96 -14.04
N LYS A 225 9.07 -2.15 -15.16
CA LYS A 225 8.49 -1.93 -16.51
C LYS A 225 7.23 -2.75 -16.76
N ASN A 226 7.15 -3.92 -16.16
CA ASN A 226 6.01 -4.84 -16.26
C ASN A 226 5.01 -4.68 -15.09
N LEU A 227 5.13 -3.64 -14.27
CA LEU A 227 4.29 -3.33 -13.11
C LEU A 227 4.15 -4.47 -12.08
N ARG A 228 5.05 -5.45 -12.10
CA ARG A 228 5.06 -6.53 -11.09
C ARG A 228 5.50 -6.03 -9.72
N GLU A 229 6.28 -4.95 -9.69
CA GLU A 229 6.75 -4.29 -8.49
C GLU A 229 6.42 -2.80 -8.59
N VAL A 230 5.63 -2.31 -7.66
CA VAL A 230 5.25 -0.91 -7.54
C VAL A 230 5.59 -0.43 -6.13
N TYR A 231 6.31 0.68 -6.02
CA TYR A 231 6.75 1.26 -4.76
C TYR A 231 6.20 2.68 -4.63
N SER A 232 5.35 2.91 -3.64
CA SER A 232 4.79 4.22 -3.32
C SER A 232 5.28 4.67 -1.94
N PHE A 233 5.95 5.82 -1.86
CA PHE A 233 6.44 6.38 -0.59
C PHE A 233 5.42 7.28 0.09
N GLY A 234 4.38 7.72 -0.64
CA GLY A 234 3.26 8.46 -0.10
C GLY A 234 2.14 7.54 0.41
N HIS A 235 1.17 8.15 1.07
CA HIS A 235 0.05 7.49 1.73
C HIS A 235 -1.29 7.85 1.08
N PHE A 236 -1.58 7.30 -0.07
CA PHE A 236 -2.87 7.49 -0.74
C PHE A 236 -4.06 6.98 0.08
N GLU A 237 -3.82 5.98 0.94
CA GLU A 237 -4.83 5.33 1.77
C GLU A 237 -5.28 6.18 2.97
N TYR A 238 -4.55 7.22 3.34
CA TYR A 238 -4.84 8.01 4.52
C TYR A 238 -6.23 8.67 4.50
N ASP A 239 -6.91 8.59 5.65
CA ASP A 239 -8.12 9.36 5.92
C ASP A 239 -7.80 10.85 6.09
N ARG A 240 -8.85 11.67 5.97
CA ARG A 240 -8.76 13.13 6.16
C ARG A 240 -8.00 13.52 7.43
N ASP A 241 -8.21 12.81 8.53
CA ASP A 241 -7.71 13.14 9.86
C ASP A 241 -6.47 12.32 10.28
N THR A 242 -5.93 11.46 9.43
CA THR A 242 -4.82 10.57 9.80
C THR A 242 -3.57 11.34 10.24
N LEU A 243 -3.12 12.32 9.46
CA LEU A 243 -1.99 13.17 9.85
C LEU A 243 -2.26 14.00 11.10
N ALA A 244 -3.52 14.43 11.31
CA ALA A 244 -3.90 15.14 12.53
C ALA A 244 -3.83 14.24 13.76
N ARG A 245 -4.21 12.97 13.62
CA ARG A 245 -4.08 11.96 14.71
C ARG A 245 -2.61 11.67 15.00
N GLU A 246 -1.78 11.53 13.98
CA GLU A 246 -0.33 11.37 14.16
C GLU A 246 0.30 12.56 14.85
N TYR A 247 -0.01 13.77 14.41
CA TYR A 247 0.48 15.01 15.01
C TYR A 247 0.12 15.12 16.49
N ARG A 248 -1.15 14.88 16.84
CA ARG A 248 -1.61 14.91 18.25
C ARG A 248 -0.96 13.82 19.09
N ARG A 249 -0.84 12.60 18.55
CA ARG A 249 -0.13 11.51 19.24
C ARG A 249 1.31 11.89 19.57
N ASP A 250 2.01 12.50 18.63
CA ASP A 250 3.41 12.88 18.80
C ASP A 250 3.54 14.03 19.83
N LEU A 251 2.60 15.00 19.84
CA LEU A 251 2.49 16.02 20.90
C LEU A 251 2.24 15.40 22.28
N ASP A 252 1.29 14.47 22.38
CA ASP A 252 0.93 13.80 23.65
C ASP A 252 2.10 12.94 24.18
N ALA A 253 2.95 12.44 23.29
CA ALA A 253 4.18 11.73 23.63
C ALA A 253 5.34 12.66 24.07
N GLY A 254 5.13 13.98 24.06
CA GLY A 254 6.16 14.97 24.41
C GLY A 254 7.21 15.16 23.29
N ILE A 255 6.95 14.66 22.10
CA ILE A 255 7.69 14.99 20.89
C ILE A 255 7.18 16.38 20.46
N ASP A 256 8.06 17.27 20.06
CA ASP A 256 7.70 18.59 19.53
C ASP A 256 7.65 18.53 17.98
N PRO A 257 6.57 17.97 17.38
CA PRO A 257 6.48 17.80 15.96
C PRO A 257 6.10 19.09 15.26
N ASP A 258 6.63 19.33 14.08
CA ASP A 258 6.13 20.38 13.21
C ASP A 258 4.68 20.11 12.79
N VAL A 259 3.92 21.18 12.58
CA VAL A 259 2.57 21.09 12.01
C VAL A 259 2.68 20.47 10.61
N PRO A 260 1.88 19.43 10.29
CA PRO A 260 1.91 18.82 8.97
C PRO A 260 1.73 19.84 7.85
N ALA A 261 2.72 19.92 6.94
CA ALA A 261 2.80 20.95 5.90
C ALA A 261 1.59 20.90 4.94
N ASN A 262 1.06 22.06 4.58
CA ASN A 262 -0.06 22.19 3.62
C ASN A 262 -1.33 21.39 3.97
N TYR A 263 -1.50 21.00 5.21
CA TYR A 263 -2.56 20.07 5.63
C TYR A 263 -3.73 20.79 6.32
N PHE A 264 -3.46 21.58 7.34
CA PHE A 264 -4.48 22.38 7.97
C PHE A 264 -4.71 23.70 7.21
N PRO A 265 -5.94 24.25 7.18
CA PRO A 265 -6.16 25.60 6.69
C PRO A 265 -5.29 26.61 7.45
N GLU A 266 -4.55 27.45 6.74
CA GLU A 266 -3.68 28.49 7.32
C GLU A 266 -2.65 27.93 8.33
N ASP A 267 -2.30 26.64 8.20
CA ASP A 267 -1.42 25.90 9.12
C ASP A 267 -1.91 25.89 10.60
N ASP A 268 -3.22 26.09 10.81
CA ASP A 268 -3.84 26.10 12.13
C ASP A 268 -4.38 24.71 12.50
N PRO A 269 -3.75 23.99 13.47
CA PRO A 269 -4.16 22.64 13.87
C PRO A 269 -5.52 22.57 14.58
N SER A 270 -6.14 23.72 14.92
CA SER A 270 -7.48 23.77 15.48
C SER A 270 -8.57 23.66 14.41
N GLN A 271 -8.23 23.86 13.14
CA GLN A 271 -9.14 23.77 12.02
C GLN A 271 -9.22 22.34 11.46
N GLU A 272 -10.36 22.02 10.84
CA GLU A 272 -10.52 20.73 10.17
C GLU A 272 -9.69 20.66 8.89
N PRO A 273 -8.88 19.61 8.69
CA PRO A 273 -8.07 19.46 7.49
C PRO A 273 -8.92 19.20 6.25
N LYS A 274 -8.44 19.65 5.08
CA LYS A 274 -9.11 19.47 3.80
C LYS A 274 -8.60 18.22 3.08
N LEU A 275 -9.51 17.30 2.74
CA LEU A 275 -9.20 16.14 1.90
C LEU A 275 -8.96 16.61 0.45
N ARG A 276 -7.74 16.42 -0.08
CA ARG A 276 -7.34 16.90 -1.41
C ARG A 276 -6.72 15.82 -2.30
N TRP A 277 -6.49 14.63 -1.77
CA TRP A 277 -5.80 13.53 -2.49
C TRP A 277 -6.72 12.36 -2.86
N ASN A 278 -7.98 12.39 -2.49
CA ASN A 278 -8.91 11.28 -2.67
C ASN A 278 -9.10 10.88 -4.14
N LEU A 279 -9.11 11.86 -5.05
CA LEU A 279 -9.22 11.57 -6.48
C LEU A 279 -7.97 10.88 -7.01
N ALA A 280 -6.78 11.38 -6.65
CA ALA A 280 -5.51 10.76 -7.02
C ALA A 280 -5.38 9.34 -6.41
N ALA A 281 -5.78 9.17 -5.16
CA ALA A 281 -5.82 7.86 -4.50
C ALA A 281 -6.72 6.87 -5.24
N SER A 282 -7.93 7.27 -5.57
CA SER A 282 -8.88 6.44 -6.32
C SER A 282 -8.34 6.08 -7.71
N ALA A 283 -7.77 7.04 -8.43
CA ALA A 283 -7.19 6.81 -9.74
C ALA A 283 -6.00 5.84 -9.68
N PHE A 284 -5.06 6.07 -8.75
CA PHE A 284 -3.88 5.22 -8.59
C PHE A 284 -4.24 3.76 -8.28
N PHE A 285 -5.10 3.52 -7.30
CA PHE A 285 -5.52 2.16 -6.95
C PHE A 285 -6.35 1.50 -8.05
N SER A 286 -7.23 2.25 -8.72
CA SER A 286 -7.98 1.73 -9.87
C SER A 286 -7.06 1.35 -11.03
N ASN A 287 -6.03 2.14 -11.30
CA ASN A 287 -5.05 1.86 -12.34
C ASN A 287 -4.18 0.65 -11.97
N TRP A 288 -3.71 0.56 -10.72
CA TRP A 288 -2.97 -0.61 -10.26
C TRP A 288 -3.81 -1.89 -10.39
N ILE A 289 -5.06 -1.88 -9.90
CA ILE A 289 -5.97 -3.02 -10.02
C ILE A 289 -6.19 -3.40 -11.50
N ASN A 290 -6.46 -2.42 -12.35
CA ASN A 290 -6.81 -2.67 -13.74
C ASN A 290 -5.60 -3.10 -14.57
N TYR A 291 -4.52 -2.32 -14.55
CA TYR A 291 -3.41 -2.48 -15.49
C TYR A 291 -2.25 -3.33 -14.95
N ALA A 292 -1.98 -3.26 -13.65
CA ALA A 292 -0.89 -4.04 -13.05
C ALA A 292 -1.35 -5.40 -12.54
N VAL A 293 -2.66 -5.58 -12.27
CA VAL A 293 -3.20 -6.83 -11.71
C VAL A 293 -4.11 -7.52 -12.72
N TYR A 294 -5.28 -6.95 -13.02
CA TYR A 294 -6.34 -7.65 -13.76
C TYR A 294 -5.99 -7.98 -15.21
N GLN A 295 -5.38 -7.03 -15.93
CA GLN A 295 -5.09 -7.21 -17.37
C GLN A 295 -3.97 -8.21 -17.62
N GLU A 296 -3.04 -8.34 -16.70
CA GLU A 296 -1.77 -9.05 -16.89
C GLU A 296 -1.75 -10.41 -16.18
N THR A 297 -2.57 -10.61 -15.14
CA THR A 297 -2.57 -11.87 -14.38
C THR A 297 -3.17 -13.00 -15.21
N PRO A 298 -2.52 -14.18 -15.31
CA PRO A 298 -3.07 -15.34 -16.02
C PRO A 298 -4.38 -15.80 -15.37
N TYR A 299 -5.29 -16.33 -16.18
CA TYR A 299 -6.58 -16.82 -15.67
C TYR A 299 -6.42 -17.93 -14.61
N ARG A 300 -5.39 -18.76 -14.76
CA ARG A 300 -5.00 -19.77 -13.77
C ARG A 300 -3.77 -19.28 -13.05
N LEU A 301 -3.91 -18.96 -11.77
CA LEU A 301 -2.82 -18.41 -10.98
C LEU A 301 -1.63 -19.36 -10.80
N GLU A 302 -1.85 -20.67 -10.88
CA GLU A 302 -0.77 -21.67 -10.81
C GLU A 302 0.23 -21.54 -11.98
N GLU A 303 -0.19 -20.92 -13.08
CA GLU A 303 0.69 -20.65 -14.23
C GLU A 303 1.75 -19.58 -13.93
N LEU A 304 1.65 -18.88 -12.79
CA LEU A 304 2.67 -17.93 -12.32
C LEU A 304 4.03 -18.58 -12.03
N GLU A 305 4.07 -19.88 -11.74
CA GLU A 305 5.33 -20.59 -11.49
C GLU A 305 6.17 -20.82 -12.76
N ASP A 306 5.53 -20.90 -13.93
CA ASP A 306 6.15 -21.49 -15.11
C ASP A 306 6.91 -20.51 -16.01
N ASP A 307 6.68 -19.19 -15.96
CA ASP A 307 7.52 -18.27 -16.74
C ASP A 307 7.43 -16.78 -16.35
N PHE A 308 8.48 -16.28 -15.73
CA PHE A 308 8.67 -14.83 -15.50
C PHE A 308 9.29 -14.11 -16.72
N SER A 309 9.66 -14.84 -17.78
CA SER A 309 10.38 -14.28 -18.92
C SER A 309 9.49 -13.89 -20.11
N PHE A 310 8.19 -14.26 -20.10
CA PHE A 310 7.37 -14.21 -21.31
C PHE A 310 6.42 -13.01 -21.46
N TYR A 311 6.18 -12.23 -20.44
CA TYR A 311 5.23 -11.10 -20.51
C TYR A 311 5.91 -9.74 -20.65
N GLY A 312 6.78 -9.63 -21.59
CA GLY A 312 7.42 -8.38 -22.00
C GLY A 312 6.94 -7.93 -23.38
N TYR A 313 5.62 -7.75 -23.56
CA TYR A 313 5.10 -7.08 -24.76
C TYR A 313 3.81 -6.30 -24.40
N LEU A 314 3.98 -5.07 -24.09
CA LEU A 314 3.11 -3.97 -24.54
C LEU A 314 3.98 -2.75 -24.79
#